data_03d89a204ba3bcb7a83a929b8becf522
#
_entry.id   03d89a204ba3bcb7a83a929b8becf522
#
_cell.length_a   1.000
_cell.length_b   1.000
_cell.length_c   1.000
_cell.angle_alpha   90.00
_cell.angle_beta   90.00
_cell.angle_gamma   90.00
#
_symmetry.space_group_name_H-M   'P 1'
#
loop_
_entity.id
_entity.type
_entity.pdbx_description
1 polymer ?
#
loop_
_entity_poly.entity_id
_entity_poly.type
_entity_poly.pdbx_seq_one_letter_code
_entity_poly.pdbx_strand_id
1 'polypeptide(L)'
;MKKYLSICILLTLTSIGLQSCLFSEEDVFDESSANRATADVAKCQEILKEASNGWKLEYYVGSDYSSGAITFLMKFDGTQVQIACEGGTDDYVPGEKSTSLYQVKTEQSTMLTFDTYNPLLHSFSAPLGFNMNLEGDYEFIILEASREKIILQGKKYKNIMEMTPMPEDEPWSTYLKNVIQVEKDAFLNTYNLQKGGETLKVFKRAPGTLSIFDVYNPDAGEASESLAYIYTDKGFKLRTPYIINNISIQHFTWNT
;
A
#
# COMPACT_ATOMS: atom_id res chain seq x y z
N MET A 1 -24.55 -59.79 -41.92
CA MET A 1 -25.14 -59.40 -40.64
C MET A 1 -24.10 -58.96 -39.59
N LYS A 2 -23.02 -59.73 -39.38
CA LYS A 2 -21.99 -59.36 -38.38
C LYS A 2 -21.28 -57.97 -38.58
N LYS A 3 -21.06 -57.55 -39.85
CA LYS A 3 -20.43 -56.25 -40.14
C LYS A 3 -21.33 -55.02 -39.78
N TYR A 4 -22.62 -55.13 -40.00
CA TYR A 4 -23.57 -54.04 -39.67
C TYR A 4 -23.80 -53.93 -38.15
N LEU A 5 -23.77 -55.09 -37.46
CA LEU A 5 -23.87 -55.09 -35.99
C LEU A 5 -22.67 -54.37 -35.32
N SER A 6 -21.43 -54.57 -35.84
CA SER A 6 -20.24 -53.88 -35.33
C SER A 6 -20.27 -52.36 -35.60
N ILE A 7 -20.82 -51.91 -36.75
CA ILE A 7 -20.97 -50.51 -37.08
C ILE A 7 -22.03 -49.86 -36.19
N CYS A 8 -23.14 -50.55 -35.92
CA CYS A 8 -24.17 -50.01 -34.99
C CYS A 8 -23.66 -49.91 -33.55
N ILE A 9 -22.86 -50.87 -33.09
CA ILE A 9 -22.22 -50.81 -31.73
C ILE A 9 -21.20 -49.67 -31.66
N LEU A 10 -20.41 -49.41 -32.71
CA LEU A 10 -19.47 -48.33 -32.77
C LEU A 10 -20.15 -46.95 -32.76
N LEU A 11 -21.26 -46.80 -33.50
CA LEU A 11 -22.05 -45.56 -33.52
C LEU A 11 -22.77 -45.28 -32.20
N THR A 12 -23.26 -46.31 -31.48
CA THR A 12 -23.87 -46.10 -30.16
C THR A 12 -22.83 -45.78 -29.07
N LEU A 13 -21.61 -46.30 -29.14
CA LEU A 13 -20.53 -45.93 -28.21
C LEU A 13 -20.03 -44.51 -28.42
N THR A 14 -20.01 -43.96 -29.65
CA THR A 14 -19.64 -42.60 -29.94
C THR A 14 -20.68 -41.56 -29.49
N SER A 15 -22.00 -41.94 -29.50
CA SER A 15 -23.07 -41.03 -29.03
C SER A 15 -23.13 -40.90 -27.51
N ILE A 16 -22.62 -41.86 -26.75
CA ILE A 16 -22.56 -41.76 -25.27
C ILE A 16 -21.39 -40.88 -24.79
N GLY A 17 -20.33 -40.76 -25.60
CA GLY A 17 -19.15 -39.94 -25.27
C GLY A 17 -19.37 -38.43 -25.45
N LEU A 18 -20.43 -37.99 -26.08
CA LEU A 18 -20.68 -36.56 -26.35
C LEU A 18 -21.65 -35.87 -25.36
N GLN A 19 -22.11 -36.59 -24.34
CA GLN A 19 -22.94 -36.01 -23.28
C GLN A 19 -22.17 -35.48 -22.08
N SER A 20 -20.84 -35.45 -22.14
CA SER A 20 -19.98 -34.93 -21.03
C SER A 20 -20.01 -33.40 -20.86
N CYS A 21 -20.74 -32.65 -21.68
CA CYS A 21 -20.81 -31.18 -21.58
C CYS A 21 -22.21 -30.67 -21.15
N LEU A 22 -23.08 -31.53 -20.62
CA LEU A 22 -24.42 -31.13 -20.16
C LEU A 22 -24.60 -31.26 -18.62
N PHE A 23 -23.52 -31.31 -17.88
CA PHE A 23 -23.63 -30.93 -16.48
C PHE A 23 -23.65 -29.42 -16.44
N SER A 24 -24.83 -28.82 -16.26
CA SER A 24 -24.93 -27.48 -15.73
C SER A 24 -24.24 -27.52 -14.37
N GLU A 25 -22.99 -26.98 -14.27
CA GLU A 25 -22.47 -26.58 -12.99
C GLU A 25 -23.51 -25.66 -12.41
N GLU A 26 -24.19 -26.08 -11.34
CA GLU A 26 -24.94 -25.14 -10.51
C GLU A 26 -23.92 -24.08 -10.11
N ASP A 27 -24.11 -22.85 -10.61
CA ASP A 27 -23.29 -21.71 -10.23
C ASP A 27 -23.36 -21.62 -8.71
N VAL A 28 -22.26 -21.94 -8.04
CA VAL A 28 -22.12 -21.83 -6.57
C VAL A 28 -22.36 -20.40 -6.10
N PHE A 29 -22.42 -19.46 -7.03
CA PHE A 29 -22.63 -18.04 -6.81
C PHE A 29 -23.86 -17.55 -7.59
N ASP A 30 -24.69 -16.75 -6.92
CA ASP A 30 -25.90 -16.14 -7.49
C ASP A 30 -25.63 -15.19 -8.67
N GLU A 31 -24.37 -14.73 -8.83
CA GLU A 31 -23.94 -13.82 -9.89
C GLU A 31 -22.71 -14.32 -10.65
N SER A 32 -22.62 -13.96 -11.93
CA SER A 32 -21.46 -14.25 -12.77
C SER A 32 -20.20 -13.57 -12.22
N SER A 33 -19.02 -14.15 -12.48
CA SER A 33 -17.72 -13.57 -12.07
C SER A 33 -17.53 -12.15 -12.62
N ALA A 34 -18.02 -11.87 -13.83
CA ALA A 34 -17.95 -10.54 -14.44
C ALA A 34 -18.82 -9.51 -13.69
N ASN A 35 -20.05 -9.89 -13.29
CA ASN A 35 -20.93 -9.02 -12.52
C ASN A 35 -20.33 -8.70 -11.15
N ARG A 36 -19.79 -9.70 -10.44
CA ARG A 36 -19.11 -9.49 -9.16
C ARG A 36 -17.92 -8.55 -9.29
N ALA A 37 -17.08 -8.73 -10.31
CA ALA A 37 -15.94 -7.84 -10.57
C ALA A 37 -16.39 -6.39 -10.85
N THR A 38 -17.46 -6.20 -11.63
CA THR A 38 -18.02 -4.86 -11.90
C THR A 38 -18.58 -4.23 -10.62
N ALA A 39 -19.29 -4.99 -9.80
CA ALA A 39 -19.85 -4.52 -8.54
C ALA A 39 -18.74 -4.14 -7.54
N ASP A 40 -17.65 -4.91 -7.49
CA ASP A 40 -16.50 -4.63 -6.62
C ASP A 40 -15.77 -3.34 -7.04
N VAL A 41 -15.56 -3.12 -8.34
CA VAL A 41 -15.02 -1.86 -8.88
C VAL A 41 -15.89 -0.68 -8.46
N ALA A 42 -17.22 -0.77 -8.68
CA ALA A 42 -18.15 0.30 -8.32
C ALA A 42 -18.13 0.59 -6.81
N LYS A 43 -18.12 -0.45 -5.97
CA LYS A 43 -18.00 -0.33 -4.52
C LYS A 43 -16.70 0.39 -4.11
N CYS A 44 -15.57 -0.02 -4.67
CA CYS A 44 -14.27 0.61 -4.37
C CYS A 44 -14.24 2.08 -4.79
N GLN A 45 -14.82 2.42 -5.95
CA GLN A 45 -14.94 3.81 -6.42
C GLN A 45 -15.77 4.67 -5.46
N GLU A 46 -16.89 4.16 -4.96
CA GLU A 46 -17.72 4.88 -3.99
C GLU A 46 -16.97 5.08 -2.67
N ILE A 47 -16.34 4.04 -2.12
CA ILE A 47 -15.56 4.14 -0.88
C ILE A 47 -14.45 5.19 -1.00
N LEU A 48 -13.70 5.21 -2.10
CA LEU A 48 -12.64 6.20 -2.32
C LEU A 48 -13.15 7.65 -2.27
N LYS A 49 -14.37 7.91 -2.75
CA LYS A 49 -15.00 9.25 -2.76
C LYS A 49 -15.62 9.65 -1.42
N GLU A 50 -15.99 8.68 -0.58
CA GLU A 50 -16.74 8.95 0.66
C GLU A 50 -15.93 9.70 1.71
N ALA A 51 -14.59 9.61 1.72
CA ALA A 51 -13.76 10.35 2.66
C ALA A 51 -13.78 11.85 2.32
N SER A 52 -14.60 12.63 3.05
CA SER A 52 -14.85 14.06 2.80
C SER A 52 -13.59 14.90 2.81
N ASN A 53 -12.63 14.57 3.70
CA ASN A 53 -11.31 15.20 3.77
C ASN A 53 -10.20 14.34 3.11
N GLY A 54 -10.57 13.28 2.36
CA GLY A 54 -9.63 12.40 1.69
C GLY A 54 -9.01 11.35 2.60
N TRP A 55 -7.99 10.71 2.11
CA TRP A 55 -7.31 9.56 2.68
C TRP A 55 -5.86 9.86 2.98
N LYS A 56 -5.34 9.29 4.05
CA LYS A 56 -3.92 9.23 4.37
C LYS A 56 -3.39 7.86 3.99
N LEU A 57 -2.47 7.80 3.06
CA LEU A 57 -1.77 6.60 2.64
C LEU A 57 -0.38 6.55 3.29
N GLU A 58 -0.10 5.48 4.02
CA GLU A 58 1.25 5.13 4.46
C GLU A 58 1.95 4.41 3.29
N TYR A 59 2.71 5.17 2.51
CA TYR A 59 3.31 4.71 1.27
C TYR A 59 4.73 4.18 1.50
N TYR A 60 4.87 2.87 1.46
CA TYR A 60 6.15 2.19 1.64
C TYR A 60 6.81 1.87 0.30
N VAL A 61 8.09 2.14 0.20
CA VAL A 61 8.92 1.99 -1.01
C VAL A 61 10.10 1.05 -0.77
N GLY A 62 10.70 0.61 -1.87
CA GLY A 62 11.76 -0.40 -1.85
C GLY A 62 11.22 -1.81 -1.80
N SER A 63 11.89 -2.74 -2.49
CA SER A 63 11.57 -4.17 -2.38
C SER A 63 11.64 -4.58 -0.91
N ASP A 64 10.58 -5.27 -0.44
CA ASP A 64 10.47 -5.67 0.97
C ASP A 64 10.61 -4.50 1.97
N TYR A 65 10.05 -3.33 1.61
CA TYR A 65 10.02 -2.11 2.42
C TYR A 65 11.39 -1.48 2.71
N SER A 66 12.43 -1.85 1.97
CA SER A 66 13.84 -1.56 2.26
C SER A 66 14.22 -0.07 2.22
N SER A 67 13.40 0.78 1.60
CA SER A 67 13.68 2.22 1.50
C SER A 67 12.88 3.07 2.48
N GLY A 68 11.94 2.48 3.23
CA GLY A 68 11.11 3.17 4.21
C GLY A 68 9.80 3.69 3.64
N ALA A 69 9.26 4.77 4.21
CA ALA A 69 7.93 5.27 3.89
C ALA A 69 7.83 6.79 3.84
N ILE A 70 6.76 7.25 3.19
CA ILE A 70 6.31 8.63 3.15
C ILE A 70 4.78 8.68 3.24
N THR A 71 4.22 9.76 3.78
CA THR A 71 2.77 9.95 3.82
C THR A 71 2.27 10.65 2.56
N PHE A 72 1.30 10.05 1.90
CA PHE A 72 0.49 10.74 0.90
C PHE A 72 -0.90 11.04 1.46
N LEU A 73 -1.37 12.27 1.24
CA LEU A 73 -2.76 12.65 1.41
C LEU A 73 -3.41 12.67 0.03
N MET A 74 -4.53 11.94 -0.12
CA MET A 74 -5.19 11.72 -1.41
C MET A 74 -6.69 12.00 -1.29
N LYS A 75 -7.25 12.80 -2.20
CA LYS A 75 -8.71 13.03 -2.29
C LYS A 75 -9.21 12.72 -3.69
N PHE A 76 -10.16 11.81 -3.76
CA PHE A 76 -10.75 11.29 -5.00
C PHE A 76 -12.11 11.93 -5.26
N ASP A 77 -12.38 12.34 -6.52
CA ASP A 77 -13.67 12.92 -6.91
C ASP A 77 -14.49 12.04 -7.87
N GLY A 78 -13.97 10.86 -8.22
CA GLY A 78 -14.56 9.92 -9.17
C GLY A 78 -13.84 9.89 -10.53
N THR A 79 -13.01 10.88 -10.83
CA THR A 79 -12.24 10.99 -12.07
C THR A 79 -10.81 11.41 -11.79
N GLN A 80 -10.64 12.37 -10.92
CA GLN A 80 -9.34 12.94 -10.53
C GLN A 80 -9.02 12.63 -9.07
N VAL A 81 -7.73 12.64 -8.79
CA VAL A 81 -7.19 12.58 -7.44
C VAL A 81 -6.30 13.80 -7.21
N GLN A 82 -6.50 14.47 -6.08
CA GLN A 82 -5.54 15.43 -5.54
C GLN A 82 -4.59 14.68 -4.61
N ILE A 83 -3.29 14.90 -4.76
CA ILE A 83 -2.24 14.29 -3.94
C ILE A 83 -1.37 15.39 -3.35
N ALA A 84 -1.01 15.24 -2.08
CA ALA A 84 0.05 16.01 -1.41
C ALA A 84 0.85 15.08 -0.50
N CYS A 85 2.10 15.42 -0.20
CA CYS A 85 2.96 14.67 0.71
C CYS A 85 3.91 15.59 1.49
N GLU A 86 4.56 15.08 2.52
CA GLU A 86 5.61 15.79 3.26
C GLU A 86 6.91 15.94 2.46
N GLY A 87 7.20 14.99 1.56
CA GLY A 87 8.33 15.08 0.64
C GLY A 87 8.07 16.02 -0.53
N GLY A 88 9.13 16.55 -1.12
CA GLY A 88 9.07 17.34 -2.33
C GLY A 88 9.59 16.59 -3.56
N THR A 89 9.53 17.27 -4.69
CA THR A 89 10.25 16.92 -5.92
C THR A 89 10.92 18.18 -6.47
N ASP A 90 11.64 18.09 -7.58
CA ASP A 90 12.25 19.27 -8.21
C ASP A 90 11.23 20.38 -8.53
N ASP A 91 9.98 19.99 -8.84
CA ASP A 91 8.90 20.89 -9.25
C ASP A 91 7.87 21.19 -8.16
N TYR A 92 7.88 20.46 -7.03
CA TYR A 92 6.89 20.55 -5.97
C TYR A 92 7.54 20.65 -4.60
N VAL A 93 7.09 21.61 -3.81
CA VAL A 93 7.51 21.75 -2.42
C VAL A 93 6.65 20.87 -1.50
N PRO A 94 7.16 20.48 -0.31
CA PRO A 94 6.38 19.70 0.65
C PRO A 94 5.01 20.30 0.96
N GLY A 95 3.95 19.49 0.87
CA GLY A 95 2.56 19.88 1.10
C GLY A 95 1.87 20.55 -0.10
N GLU A 96 2.57 20.82 -1.19
CA GLU A 96 1.95 21.30 -2.43
C GLU A 96 1.11 20.19 -3.07
N LYS A 97 -0.04 20.59 -3.67
CA LYS A 97 -0.98 19.64 -4.26
C LYS A 97 -0.71 19.43 -5.74
N SER A 98 -0.69 18.18 -6.16
CA SER A 98 -0.73 17.77 -7.56
C SER A 98 -2.05 17.06 -7.87
N THR A 99 -2.58 17.25 -9.08
CA THR A 99 -3.82 16.60 -9.53
C THR A 99 -3.56 15.77 -10.77
N SER A 100 -4.11 14.56 -10.80
CA SER A 100 -4.00 13.64 -11.93
C SER A 100 -5.27 12.83 -12.09
N LEU A 101 -5.42 12.11 -13.21
CA LEU A 101 -6.49 11.13 -13.38
C LEU A 101 -6.13 9.84 -12.66
N TYR A 102 -7.17 9.17 -12.14
CA TYR A 102 -7.06 7.83 -11.60
C TYR A 102 -8.19 6.96 -12.14
N GLN A 103 -8.04 5.65 -12.03
CA GLN A 103 -9.05 4.68 -12.39
C GLN A 103 -9.08 3.53 -11.38
N VAL A 104 -10.29 3.06 -11.07
CA VAL A 104 -10.48 1.72 -10.47
C VAL A 104 -10.96 0.82 -11.58
N LYS A 105 -10.25 -0.27 -11.82
CA LYS A 105 -10.52 -1.22 -12.92
C LYS A 105 -10.30 -2.66 -12.47
N THR A 106 -10.86 -3.61 -13.23
CA THR A 106 -10.58 -5.03 -13.07
C THR A 106 -9.50 -5.44 -14.06
N GLU A 107 -8.44 -6.08 -13.56
CA GLU A 107 -7.51 -6.90 -14.34
C GLU A 107 -7.59 -8.35 -13.84
N GLN A 108 -6.60 -8.84 -13.08
CA GLN A 108 -6.70 -10.10 -12.35
C GLN A 108 -7.42 -9.93 -10.99
N SER A 109 -7.53 -8.71 -10.53
CA SER A 109 -8.23 -8.27 -9.31
C SER A 109 -8.64 -6.81 -9.47
N THR A 110 -9.39 -6.26 -8.51
CA THR A 110 -9.72 -4.83 -8.48
C THR A 110 -8.47 -4.02 -8.19
N MET A 111 -8.19 -3.05 -9.06
CA MET A 111 -6.98 -2.23 -9.01
C MET A 111 -7.29 -0.75 -9.00
N LEU A 112 -6.50 -0.02 -8.22
CA LEU A 112 -6.37 1.44 -8.28
C LEU A 112 -5.15 1.80 -9.12
N THR A 113 -5.34 2.58 -10.18
CA THR A 113 -4.26 3.01 -11.10
C THR A 113 -4.27 4.51 -11.30
N PHE A 114 -3.10 5.09 -11.49
CA PHE A 114 -2.93 6.52 -11.76
C PHE A 114 -2.52 6.68 -13.23
N ASP A 115 -3.52 6.88 -14.09
CA ASP A 115 -3.37 6.78 -15.55
C ASP A 115 -2.63 7.96 -16.18
N THR A 116 -2.58 9.12 -15.51
CA THR A 116 -1.79 10.26 -15.93
C THR A 116 -0.64 10.51 -14.95
N TYR A 117 0.47 10.99 -15.47
CA TYR A 117 1.63 11.29 -14.67
C TYR A 117 1.30 12.23 -13.52
N ASN A 118 1.55 11.79 -12.30
CA ASN A 118 1.52 12.61 -11.10
C ASN A 118 2.95 12.74 -10.57
N PRO A 119 3.57 13.93 -10.58
CA PRO A 119 4.97 14.08 -10.22
C PRO A 119 5.30 13.65 -8.79
N LEU A 120 4.36 13.81 -7.85
CA LEU A 120 4.59 13.38 -6.47
C LEU A 120 4.66 11.86 -6.34
N LEU A 121 3.72 11.13 -6.95
CA LEU A 121 3.65 9.66 -6.82
C LEU A 121 4.65 8.96 -7.76
N HIS A 122 4.70 9.35 -9.04
CA HIS A 122 5.50 8.68 -10.04
C HIS A 122 7.00 8.93 -9.87
N SER A 123 7.42 10.00 -9.17
CA SER A 123 8.84 10.24 -8.87
C SER A 123 9.49 9.08 -8.12
N PHE A 124 8.74 8.35 -7.29
CA PHE A 124 9.24 7.20 -6.53
C PHE A 124 9.47 5.95 -7.40
N SER A 125 8.85 5.89 -8.58
CA SER A 125 9.03 4.81 -9.56
C SER A 125 10.01 5.18 -10.68
N ALA A 126 10.44 6.44 -10.74
CA ALA A 126 11.31 6.95 -11.80
C ALA A 126 12.74 6.43 -11.63
N PRO A 127 13.43 6.05 -12.73
CA PRO A 127 14.84 5.63 -12.68
C PRO A 127 15.80 6.81 -12.45
N LEU A 128 15.33 8.03 -12.70
CA LEU A 128 16.11 9.28 -12.57
C LEU A 128 15.24 10.33 -11.88
N GLY A 129 15.88 11.28 -11.19
CA GLY A 129 15.21 12.39 -10.51
C GLY A 129 15.37 12.36 -9.00
N PHE A 130 14.59 13.17 -8.31
CA PHE A 130 14.70 13.40 -6.86
C PHE A 130 14.58 12.11 -6.02
N ASN A 131 13.60 11.25 -6.35
CA ASN A 131 13.32 10.00 -5.65
C ASN A 131 13.79 8.76 -6.44
N MET A 132 14.86 8.88 -7.22
CA MET A 132 15.33 7.78 -8.07
C MET A 132 15.72 6.54 -7.27
N ASN A 133 15.44 5.37 -7.87
CA ASN A 133 15.78 4.05 -7.31
C ASN A 133 15.10 3.70 -5.98
N LEU A 134 14.01 4.39 -5.61
CA LEU A 134 13.27 4.06 -4.39
C LEU A 134 12.26 2.92 -4.58
N GLU A 135 12.09 2.44 -5.82
CA GLU A 135 11.24 1.27 -6.13
C GLU A 135 9.79 1.45 -5.66
N GLY A 136 9.18 2.57 -6.01
CA GLY A 136 7.78 2.87 -5.70
C GLY A 136 6.80 2.30 -6.72
N ASP A 137 5.58 1.99 -6.29
CA ASP A 137 4.46 1.59 -7.13
C ASP A 137 3.51 2.77 -7.39
N TYR A 138 2.89 2.81 -8.57
CA TYR A 138 1.78 3.72 -8.91
C TYR A 138 0.54 2.97 -9.43
N GLU A 139 0.58 1.63 -9.39
CA GLU A 139 -0.54 0.73 -9.63
C GLU A 139 -0.69 -0.18 -8.41
N PHE A 140 -1.90 -0.31 -7.90
CA PHE A 140 -2.16 -1.01 -6.66
C PHE A 140 -3.33 -1.98 -6.81
N ILE A 141 -3.17 -3.19 -6.28
CA ILE A 141 -4.25 -4.13 -6.06
C ILE A 141 -4.97 -3.69 -4.79
N ILE A 142 -6.29 -3.55 -4.85
CA ILE A 142 -7.12 -3.30 -3.66
C ILE A 142 -7.42 -4.65 -3.02
N LEU A 143 -6.82 -4.91 -1.85
CA LEU A 143 -7.04 -6.15 -1.10
C LEU A 143 -8.27 -6.07 -0.19
N GLU A 144 -8.53 -4.90 0.36
CA GLU A 144 -9.67 -4.61 1.23
C GLU A 144 -10.09 -3.16 1.00
N ALA A 145 -11.39 -2.88 0.97
CA ALA A 145 -11.93 -1.53 0.93
C ALA A 145 -13.14 -1.41 1.87
N SER A 146 -13.02 -0.53 2.85
CA SER A 146 -14.07 -0.10 3.76
C SER A 146 -13.97 1.40 4.02
N ARG A 147 -14.95 1.97 4.73
CA ARG A 147 -14.93 3.39 5.13
C ARG A 147 -13.85 3.71 6.15
N GLU A 148 -13.43 2.72 6.92
CA GLU A 148 -12.45 2.85 7.99
C GLU A 148 -11.02 2.71 7.48
N LYS A 149 -10.82 1.87 6.43
CA LYS A 149 -9.50 1.63 5.85
C LYS A 149 -9.59 1.01 4.46
N ILE A 150 -8.54 1.23 3.68
CA ILE A 150 -8.30 0.53 2.43
C ILE A 150 -6.90 -0.09 2.51
N ILE A 151 -6.79 -1.38 2.21
CA ILE A 151 -5.51 -2.09 2.12
C ILE A 151 -5.13 -2.24 0.65
N LEU A 152 -3.97 -1.71 0.30
CA LEU A 152 -3.40 -1.76 -1.03
C LEU A 152 -2.17 -2.67 -1.07
N GLN A 153 -1.96 -3.31 -2.19
CA GLN A 153 -0.71 -3.98 -2.51
C GLN A 153 -0.12 -3.40 -3.79
N GLY A 154 1.11 -2.96 -3.74
CA GLY A 154 1.84 -2.52 -4.93
C GLY A 154 1.87 -3.61 -6.00
N LYS A 155 1.58 -3.27 -7.25
CA LYS A 155 1.52 -4.24 -8.35
C LYS A 155 2.89 -4.86 -8.65
N LYS A 156 3.94 -4.06 -8.62
CA LYS A 156 5.30 -4.48 -8.96
C LYS A 156 6.08 -5.00 -7.75
N TYR A 157 6.20 -4.19 -6.71
CA TYR A 157 7.07 -4.50 -5.57
C TYR A 157 6.35 -5.22 -4.43
N LYS A 158 5.02 -5.40 -4.52
CA LYS A 158 4.19 -6.19 -3.60
C LYS A 158 4.10 -5.67 -2.16
N ASN A 159 4.60 -4.49 -1.88
CA ASN A 159 4.48 -3.88 -0.57
C ASN A 159 3.00 -3.66 -0.20
N ILE A 160 2.65 -4.03 1.02
CA ILE A 160 1.31 -3.77 1.57
C ILE A 160 1.31 -2.39 2.21
N MET A 161 0.29 -1.62 1.88
CA MET A 161 0.10 -0.24 2.31
C MET A 161 -1.32 -0.05 2.86
N GLU A 162 -1.47 0.88 3.77
CA GLU A 162 -2.77 1.18 4.37
C GLU A 162 -3.17 2.62 4.10
N MET A 163 -4.42 2.82 3.68
CA MET A 163 -5.07 4.13 3.65
C MET A 163 -6.10 4.21 4.76
N THR A 164 -6.05 5.29 5.53
CA THR A 164 -7.06 5.64 6.54
C THR A 164 -7.69 6.99 6.20
N PRO A 165 -8.99 7.21 6.50
CA PRO A 165 -9.61 8.51 6.24
C PRO A 165 -8.96 9.59 7.10
N MET A 166 -8.74 10.76 6.49
CA MET A 166 -8.32 11.96 7.23
C MET A 166 -9.49 12.48 8.07
N PRO A 167 -9.25 12.93 9.33
CA PRO A 167 -10.26 13.62 10.12
C PRO A 167 -10.84 14.81 9.34
N GLU A 168 -12.16 15.01 9.42
CA GLU A 168 -12.86 16.04 8.63
C GLU A 168 -12.42 17.45 8.96
N ASP A 169 -12.05 17.69 10.21
CA ASP A 169 -11.65 18.97 10.78
C ASP A 169 -10.13 19.22 10.74
N GLU A 170 -9.33 18.28 10.23
CA GLU A 170 -7.87 18.43 10.14
C GLU A 170 -7.41 18.86 8.75
N PRO A 171 -6.97 20.12 8.55
CA PRO A 171 -6.46 20.57 7.27
C PRO A 171 -5.17 19.81 6.86
N TRP A 172 -5.08 19.39 5.61
CA TRP A 172 -3.90 18.72 5.06
C TRP A 172 -2.60 19.51 5.30
N SER A 173 -2.65 20.83 5.13
CA SER A 173 -1.50 21.70 5.36
C SER A 173 -1.03 21.68 6.82
N THR A 174 -1.94 21.56 7.77
CA THR A 174 -1.62 21.47 9.19
C THR A 174 -0.98 20.13 9.50
N TYR A 175 -1.62 19.03 9.06
CA TYR A 175 -1.08 17.68 9.26
C TYR A 175 0.32 17.53 8.68
N LEU A 176 0.51 17.84 7.38
CA LEU A 176 1.81 17.72 6.72
C LEU A 176 2.87 18.65 7.32
N LYS A 177 2.50 19.86 7.74
CA LYS A 177 3.41 20.75 8.46
C LYS A 177 3.91 20.13 9.76
N ASN A 178 3.03 19.48 10.51
CA ASN A 178 3.40 18.81 11.76
C ASN A 178 4.30 17.61 11.48
N VAL A 179 4.01 16.79 10.46
CA VAL A 179 4.88 15.67 10.03
C VAL A 179 6.29 16.20 9.68
N ILE A 180 6.38 17.24 8.84
CA ILE A 180 7.65 17.85 8.44
C ILE A 180 8.40 18.41 9.67
N GLN A 181 7.68 19.01 10.62
CA GLN A 181 8.31 19.52 11.84
C GLN A 181 8.85 18.40 12.70
N VAL A 182 8.07 17.33 12.92
CA VAL A 182 8.54 16.13 13.64
C VAL A 182 9.75 15.52 12.94
N GLU A 183 9.72 15.38 11.61
CA GLU A 183 10.88 14.87 10.86
C GLU A 183 12.14 15.71 11.11
N LYS A 184 12.03 17.03 11.07
CA LYS A 184 13.15 17.95 11.34
C LYS A 184 13.67 17.84 12.77
N ASP A 185 12.77 17.84 13.74
CA ASP A 185 13.12 17.83 15.16
C ASP A 185 13.67 16.48 15.61
N ALA A 186 13.09 15.40 15.06
CA ALA A 186 13.49 14.03 15.33
C ALA A 186 14.58 13.52 14.36
N PHE A 187 15.27 14.39 13.63
CA PHE A 187 16.34 14.00 12.71
C PHE A 187 17.64 13.66 13.46
N LEU A 188 17.58 12.66 14.32
CA LEU A 188 18.74 12.16 15.07
C LEU A 188 19.30 10.91 14.36
N ASN A 189 20.61 10.75 14.42
CA ASN A 189 21.25 9.55 13.85
C ASN A 189 21.03 8.30 14.70
N THR A 190 20.78 8.48 16.00
CA THR A 190 20.72 7.38 16.96
C THR A 190 19.67 7.65 18.03
N TYR A 191 18.89 6.61 18.36
CA TYR A 191 17.91 6.59 19.45
C TYR A 191 18.20 5.41 20.37
N ASN A 192 18.06 5.61 21.66
CA ASN A 192 18.19 4.54 22.65
C ASN A 192 16.81 4.17 23.19
N LEU A 193 16.40 2.93 22.98
CA LEU A 193 15.22 2.38 23.65
C LEU A 193 15.64 1.98 25.07
N GLN A 194 15.08 2.67 26.07
CA GLN A 194 15.44 2.49 27.46
C GLN A 194 14.26 2.07 28.32
N LYS A 195 14.54 1.32 29.38
CA LYS A 195 13.59 0.98 30.43
C LYS A 195 14.30 1.04 31.79
N GLY A 196 13.78 1.86 32.71
CA GLY A 196 14.38 1.99 34.04
C GLY A 196 15.83 2.51 34.05
N GLY A 197 16.25 3.27 33.02
CA GLY A 197 17.60 3.77 32.85
C GLY A 197 18.56 2.81 32.13
N GLU A 198 18.14 1.58 31.84
CA GLU A 198 18.93 0.61 31.10
C GLU A 198 18.59 0.73 29.59
N THR A 199 19.62 0.76 28.74
CA THR A 199 19.45 0.71 27.28
C THR A 199 19.19 -0.72 26.85
N LEU A 200 18.02 -0.95 26.29
CA LEU A 200 17.60 -2.27 25.77
C LEU A 200 18.01 -2.48 24.31
N LYS A 201 17.88 -1.43 23.49
CA LYS A 201 18.23 -1.43 22.06
C LYS A 201 18.70 -0.04 21.62
N VAL A 202 19.49 -0.04 20.56
CA VAL A 202 19.95 1.18 19.88
C VAL A 202 19.42 1.15 18.45
N PHE A 203 18.67 2.17 18.05
CA PHE A 203 18.15 2.36 16.71
C PHE A 203 19.00 3.41 16.01
N LYS A 204 19.59 3.06 14.87
CA LYS A 204 20.35 3.99 14.04
C LYS A 204 19.64 4.17 12.70
N ARG A 205 19.56 5.40 12.22
CA ARG A 205 19.02 5.66 10.89
C ARG A 205 19.94 5.06 9.83
N ALA A 206 19.35 4.25 8.93
CA ALA A 206 20.09 3.67 7.82
C ALA A 206 20.36 4.74 6.75
N PRO A 207 21.62 4.95 6.34
CA PRO A 207 21.97 5.95 5.34
C PRO A 207 21.34 5.63 3.96
N GLY A 208 20.93 6.66 3.23
CA GLY A 208 20.38 6.51 1.87
C GLY A 208 18.97 5.96 1.80
N THR A 209 18.27 5.85 2.92
CA THR A 209 16.86 5.46 3.00
C THR A 209 16.00 6.64 3.45
N LEU A 210 14.68 6.56 3.17
CA LEU A 210 13.73 7.55 3.68
C LEU A 210 13.56 7.40 5.19
N SER A 211 13.24 6.18 5.64
CA SER A 211 12.90 5.93 7.04
C SER A 211 13.11 4.46 7.41
N ILE A 212 14.37 4.08 7.56
CA ILE A 212 14.77 2.76 8.06
C ILE A 212 15.60 2.95 9.32
N PHE A 213 15.34 2.14 10.33
CA PHE A 213 16.21 1.95 11.48
C PHE A 213 16.96 0.63 11.39
N ASP A 214 18.27 0.66 11.51
CA ASP A 214 19.08 -0.51 11.87
C ASP A 214 19.09 -0.64 13.39
N VAL A 215 18.71 -1.81 13.90
CA VAL A 215 18.54 -2.07 15.33
C VAL A 215 19.73 -2.88 15.86
N TYR A 216 20.35 -2.38 16.91
CA TYR A 216 21.49 -2.98 17.54
C TYR A 216 21.18 -3.41 18.98
N ASN A 217 21.79 -4.51 19.42
CA ASN A 217 21.96 -4.73 20.86
C ASN A 217 22.92 -3.69 21.41
N PRO A 218 22.83 -3.29 22.69
CA PRO A 218 23.84 -2.46 23.32
C PRO A 218 25.24 -3.04 23.10
N ASP A 219 26.19 -2.18 22.73
CA ASP A 219 27.60 -2.55 22.48
C ASP A 219 27.86 -3.52 21.31
N ALA A 220 26.87 -3.86 20.53
CA ALA A 220 27.05 -4.68 19.32
C ALA A 220 27.59 -3.86 18.14
N GLY A 221 28.53 -4.45 17.40
CA GLY A 221 29.11 -3.84 16.19
C GLY A 221 28.22 -3.96 14.96
N GLU A 222 27.29 -4.92 14.94
CA GLU A 222 26.42 -5.22 13.80
C GLU A 222 24.94 -5.10 14.18
N ALA A 223 24.13 -4.68 13.20
CA ALA A 223 22.68 -4.62 13.37
C ALA A 223 22.09 -6.03 13.48
N SER A 224 21.11 -6.22 14.36
CA SER A 224 20.36 -7.47 14.48
C SER A 224 19.24 -7.58 13.43
N GLU A 225 18.69 -6.45 13.02
CA GLU A 225 17.56 -6.34 12.08
C GLU A 225 17.42 -4.90 11.61
N SER A 226 16.59 -4.69 10.56
CA SER A 226 16.22 -3.36 10.08
C SER A 226 14.70 -3.21 10.12
N LEU A 227 14.20 -2.03 10.51
CA LEU A 227 12.79 -1.73 10.69
C LEU A 227 12.38 -0.51 9.87
N ALA A 228 11.42 -0.67 8.97
CA ALA A 228 10.79 0.45 8.29
C ALA A 228 9.88 1.21 9.25
N TYR A 229 9.89 2.53 9.16
CA TYR A 229 9.00 3.41 9.93
C TYR A 229 8.46 4.53 9.05
N ILE A 230 7.48 5.26 9.55
CA ILE A 230 6.93 6.45 8.92
C ILE A 230 6.83 7.56 9.95
N TYR A 231 7.10 8.80 9.56
CA TYR A 231 6.84 9.97 10.41
C TYR A 231 5.33 10.24 10.48
N THR A 232 4.89 10.69 11.64
CA THR A 232 3.51 11.12 11.90
C THR A 232 3.51 12.55 12.43
N ASP A 233 2.36 13.15 12.56
CA ASP A 233 2.18 14.48 13.16
C ASP A 233 2.63 14.59 14.63
N LYS A 234 2.88 13.44 15.29
CA LYS A 234 3.24 13.37 16.72
C LYS A 234 4.55 12.63 17.02
N GLY A 235 5.18 12.04 16.02
CA GLY A 235 6.36 11.22 16.21
C GLY A 235 6.62 10.30 15.03
N PHE A 236 6.82 9.02 15.29
CA PHE A 236 6.94 8.04 14.23
C PHE A 236 6.29 6.71 14.60
N LYS A 237 5.90 5.95 13.58
CA LYS A 237 5.25 4.64 13.68
C LYS A 237 6.10 3.61 12.96
N LEU A 238 6.48 2.52 13.63
CA LEU A 238 7.09 1.37 12.97
C LEU A 238 6.06 0.69 12.08
N ARG A 239 6.48 0.20 10.91
CA ARG A 239 5.61 -0.55 10.01
C ARG A 239 4.98 -1.77 10.70
N THR A 240 5.79 -2.53 11.41
CA THR A 240 5.36 -3.67 12.22
C THR A 240 5.70 -3.42 13.68
N PRO A 241 4.86 -3.90 14.63
CA PRO A 241 5.19 -3.80 16.04
C PRO A 241 6.53 -4.48 16.35
N TYR A 242 7.40 -3.78 17.08
CA TYR A 242 8.63 -4.32 17.60
C TYR A 242 8.40 -4.93 18.97
N ILE A 243 8.78 -6.21 19.14
CA ILE A 243 8.55 -6.93 20.39
C ILE A 243 9.86 -7.07 21.15
N ILE A 244 9.89 -6.55 22.36
CA ILE A 244 11.02 -6.68 23.28
C ILE A 244 10.52 -6.96 24.71
N ASN A 245 11.05 -7.99 25.36
CA ASN A 245 10.66 -8.40 26.72
C ASN A 245 9.13 -8.52 26.91
N ASN A 246 8.43 -9.11 25.91
CA ASN A 246 6.96 -9.23 25.83
C ASN A 246 6.20 -7.89 25.77
N ILE A 247 6.88 -6.79 25.48
CA ILE A 247 6.27 -5.49 25.23
C ILE A 247 6.25 -5.26 23.73
N SER A 248 5.07 -4.94 23.19
CA SER A 248 4.88 -4.57 21.78
C SER A 248 4.94 -3.05 21.65
N ILE A 249 5.85 -2.55 20.83
CA ILE A 249 6.08 -1.12 20.62
C ILE A 249 5.93 -0.83 19.12
N GLN A 250 5.06 0.11 18.76
CA GLN A 250 4.88 0.51 17.36
C GLN A 250 4.89 2.03 17.19
N HIS A 251 4.37 2.78 18.16
CA HIS A 251 4.22 4.23 18.10
C HIS A 251 5.19 4.90 19.07
N PHE A 252 5.86 5.91 18.57
CA PHE A 252 6.74 6.77 19.34
C PHE A 252 6.27 8.21 19.25
N THR A 253 6.05 8.85 20.39
CA THR A 253 5.69 10.27 20.45
C THR A 253 6.95 11.10 20.63
N TRP A 254 7.10 12.12 19.81
CA TRP A 254 8.18 13.10 19.95
C TRP A 254 7.75 14.18 20.94
N ASN A 255 8.51 14.36 21.97
CA ASN A 255 8.32 15.44 22.95
C ASN A 255 9.50 16.40 22.83
N THR A 256 9.20 17.65 22.55
CA THR A 256 10.16 18.77 22.50
C THR A 256 10.47 19.27 23.90
#